data_f5496c5b6d4170a5a5ba85f343a2d093
#
_entry.id   f5496c5b6d4170a5a5ba85f343a2d093
#
_cell.length_a   1.000
_cell.length_b   1.000
_cell.length_c   1.000
_cell.angle_alpha   90.00
_cell.angle_beta   90.00
_cell.angle_gamma   90.00
#
_symmetry.space_group_name_H-M   'P 1'
#
loop_
_entity.id
_entity.type
_entity.pdbx_description
1 polymer ?
#
loop_
_entity_poly.entity_id
_entity_poly.type
_entity_poly.pdbx_seq_one_letter_code
_entity_poly.pdbx_strand_id
1 'polypeptide(L)'
;MQQKQQIIGLIIAAVCVGFFLIHAESTAKQNLEKARANLGRHLFYDTRLSYNLTKSCVSCHDPFLAFTDGYRTSSGADGYNVKHNALSLLNVKYRTKYTWANPAVVSLQMQIQFPFFNEHPTELGWKGQEQ
;
A
#
# COMPACT_ATOMS: atom_id res chain seq x y z
N MET A 1 -45.55 7.68 37.31
CA MET A 1 -44.10 7.59 37.57
C MET A 1 -43.47 6.39 36.86
N GLN A 2 -44.06 5.23 36.89
CA GLN A 2 -43.53 3.98 36.32
C GLN A 2 -43.30 4.02 34.81
N GLN A 3 -44.22 4.60 34.03
CA GLN A 3 -44.12 4.72 32.56
C GLN A 3 -42.93 5.61 32.11
N LYS A 4 -42.66 6.71 32.83
CA LYS A 4 -41.50 7.57 32.53
C LYS A 4 -40.17 6.85 32.76
N GLN A 5 -40.07 6.03 33.80
CA GLN A 5 -38.85 5.24 34.08
C GLN A 5 -38.63 4.17 33.05
N GLN A 6 -39.66 3.53 32.52
CA GLN A 6 -39.56 2.57 31.42
C GLN A 6 -39.04 3.21 30.12
N ILE A 7 -39.59 4.40 29.77
CA ILE A 7 -39.12 5.13 28.58
C ILE A 7 -37.65 5.53 28.70
N ILE A 8 -37.24 6.03 29.86
CA ILE A 8 -35.85 6.39 30.11
C ILE A 8 -34.95 5.17 29.99
N GLY A 9 -35.34 4.02 30.56
CA GLY A 9 -34.60 2.76 30.44
C GLY A 9 -34.43 2.31 28.99
N LEU A 10 -35.47 2.39 28.18
CA LEU A 10 -35.41 2.04 26.75
C LEU A 10 -34.50 2.99 25.96
N ILE A 11 -34.52 4.27 26.26
CA ILE A 11 -33.63 5.26 25.61
C ILE A 11 -32.16 4.96 25.94
N ILE A 12 -31.86 4.71 27.22
CA ILE A 12 -30.48 4.37 27.66
C ILE A 12 -30.01 3.09 26.97
N ALA A 13 -30.84 2.05 26.95
CA ALA A 13 -30.52 0.80 26.29
C ALA A 13 -30.24 1.00 24.80
N ALA A 14 -31.06 1.78 24.10
CA ALA A 14 -30.85 2.10 22.67
C ALA A 14 -29.54 2.86 22.44
N VAL A 15 -29.23 3.84 23.29
CA VAL A 15 -27.96 4.60 23.22
C VAL A 15 -26.76 3.70 23.46
N CYS A 16 -26.81 2.80 24.45
CA CYS A 16 -25.75 1.85 24.75
C CYS A 16 -25.52 0.89 23.58
N VAL A 17 -26.57 0.35 22.98
CA VAL A 17 -26.48 -0.53 21.82
C VAL A 17 -25.87 0.24 20.62
N GLY A 18 -26.35 1.46 20.35
CA GLY A 18 -25.78 2.29 19.28
C GLY A 18 -24.30 2.56 19.48
N PHE A 19 -23.89 2.92 20.69
CA PHE A 19 -22.48 3.13 21.05
C PHE A 19 -21.65 1.86 20.84
N PHE A 20 -22.14 0.71 21.25
CA PHE A 20 -21.45 -0.58 21.08
C PHE A 20 -21.26 -0.94 19.60
N LEU A 21 -22.30 -0.74 18.78
CA LEU A 21 -22.22 -1.01 17.34
C LEU A 21 -21.20 -0.12 16.63
N ILE A 22 -21.18 1.18 16.94
CA ILE A 22 -20.20 2.13 16.38
C ILE A 22 -18.76 1.73 16.76
N HIS A 23 -18.55 1.30 18.00
CA HIS A 23 -17.24 0.86 18.46
C HIS A 23 -16.79 -0.44 17.80
N ALA A 24 -17.71 -1.39 17.63
CA ALA A 24 -17.44 -2.66 16.94
C ALA A 24 -17.02 -2.44 15.49
N GLU A 25 -17.73 -1.57 14.76
CA GLU A 25 -17.40 -1.22 13.38
C GLU A 25 -16.04 -0.52 13.26
N SER A 26 -15.77 0.44 14.15
CA SER A 26 -14.46 1.14 14.22
C SER A 26 -13.32 0.16 14.44
N THR A 27 -13.49 -0.78 15.37
CA THR A 27 -12.47 -1.79 15.69
C THR A 27 -12.24 -2.73 14.51
N ALA A 28 -13.30 -3.20 13.85
CA ALA A 28 -13.20 -4.06 12.67
C ALA A 28 -12.45 -3.37 11.53
N LYS A 29 -12.75 -2.10 11.26
CA LYS A 29 -12.05 -1.29 10.26
C LYS A 29 -10.57 -1.13 10.58
N GLN A 30 -10.22 -0.82 11.83
CA GLN A 30 -8.82 -0.72 12.26
C GLN A 30 -8.06 -2.04 12.10
N ASN A 31 -8.69 -3.16 12.43
CA ASN A 31 -8.09 -4.48 12.28
C ASN A 31 -7.83 -4.81 10.81
N LEU A 32 -8.75 -4.47 9.91
CA LEU A 32 -8.59 -4.64 8.47
C LEU A 32 -7.43 -3.79 7.93
N GLU A 33 -7.32 -2.52 8.34
CA GLU A 33 -6.21 -1.66 7.92
C GLU A 33 -4.84 -2.17 8.43
N LYS A 34 -4.78 -2.67 9.66
CA LYS A 34 -3.57 -3.32 10.20
C LYS A 34 -3.21 -4.58 9.42
N ALA A 35 -4.19 -5.40 9.07
CA ALA A 35 -3.96 -6.61 8.28
C ALA A 35 -3.44 -6.28 6.88
N ARG A 36 -4.01 -5.26 6.20
CA ARG A 36 -3.56 -4.76 4.90
C ARG A 36 -2.13 -4.21 4.96
N ALA A 37 -1.83 -3.41 5.96
CA ALA A 37 -0.48 -2.86 6.15
C ALA A 37 0.55 -3.98 6.41
N ASN A 38 0.18 -4.99 7.19
CA ASN A 38 1.04 -6.14 7.45
C ASN A 38 1.28 -6.97 6.18
N LEU A 39 0.24 -7.26 5.41
CA LEU A 39 0.37 -7.92 4.11
C LEU A 39 1.27 -7.10 3.17
N GLY A 40 1.04 -5.79 3.05
CA GLY A 40 1.86 -4.91 2.23
C GLY A 40 3.32 -4.93 2.64
N ARG A 41 3.61 -4.99 3.94
CA ARG A 41 4.98 -5.12 4.45
C ARG A 41 5.63 -6.45 4.02
N HIS A 42 4.91 -7.56 4.09
CA HIS A 42 5.46 -8.85 3.61
C HIS A 42 5.71 -8.82 2.10
N LEU A 43 4.76 -8.32 1.32
CA LEU A 43 4.92 -8.19 -0.13
C LEU A 43 6.09 -7.29 -0.51
N PHE A 44 6.34 -6.22 0.23
CA PHE A 44 7.43 -5.28 -0.04
C PHE A 44 8.82 -5.94 -0.04
N TYR A 45 9.01 -6.99 0.75
CA TYR A 45 10.26 -7.75 0.83
C TYR A 45 10.26 -9.06 0.02
N ASP A 46 9.15 -9.40 -0.63
CA ASP A 46 8.98 -10.69 -1.28
C ASP A 46 9.58 -10.70 -2.69
N THR A 47 10.68 -11.41 -2.87
CA THR A 47 11.35 -11.55 -4.18
C THR A 47 10.54 -12.34 -5.20
N ARG A 48 9.51 -13.09 -4.77
CA ARG A 48 8.56 -13.75 -5.68
C ARG A 48 7.77 -12.78 -6.53
N LEU A 49 7.82 -11.49 -6.20
CA LEU A 49 7.22 -10.40 -6.99
C LEU A 49 8.04 -10.02 -8.23
N SER A 50 9.19 -10.64 -8.48
CA SER A 50 9.90 -10.50 -9.76
C SER A 50 9.91 -11.82 -10.52
N TYR A 51 9.89 -11.75 -11.85
CA TYR A 51 9.77 -12.92 -12.74
C TYR A 51 10.88 -13.97 -12.51
N ASN A 52 12.05 -13.55 -12.08
CA ASN A 52 13.21 -14.40 -11.83
C ASN A 52 13.59 -14.52 -10.34
N LEU A 53 12.73 -14.09 -9.43
CA LEU A 53 12.88 -14.19 -7.98
C LEU A 53 14.08 -13.39 -7.40
N THR A 54 14.64 -12.44 -8.14
CA THR A 54 15.85 -11.70 -7.73
C THR A 54 15.57 -10.34 -7.11
N LYS A 55 14.40 -9.76 -7.35
CA LYS A 55 14.05 -8.41 -6.93
C LYS A 55 12.74 -8.38 -6.14
N SER A 56 12.67 -7.43 -5.24
CA SER A 56 11.45 -7.03 -4.55
C SER A 56 11.40 -5.49 -4.46
N CYS A 57 10.35 -4.93 -3.89
CA CYS A 57 10.24 -3.47 -3.75
C CYS A 57 11.42 -2.89 -2.95
N VAL A 58 11.89 -3.59 -1.90
CA VAL A 58 13.03 -3.14 -1.08
C VAL A 58 14.34 -3.08 -1.85
N SER A 59 14.47 -3.80 -2.95
CA SER A 59 15.68 -3.77 -3.79
C SER A 59 15.98 -2.39 -4.37
N CYS A 60 14.91 -1.57 -4.57
CA CYS A 60 15.01 -0.20 -5.08
C CYS A 60 14.51 0.84 -4.06
N HIS A 61 13.81 0.42 -3.03
CA HIS A 61 13.24 1.30 -2.01
C HIS A 61 13.68 0.89 -0.60
N ASP A 62 15.00 0.99 -0.34
CA ASP A 62 15.60 0.63 0.95
C ASP A 62 15.14 1.60 2.04
N PRO A 63 14.52 1.13 3.13
CA PRO A 63 14.13 1.96 4.27
C PRO A 63 15.28 2.75 4.90
N PHE A 64 16.50 2.23 4.88
CA PHE A 64 17.67 2.90 5.42
C PHE A 64 18.20 4.04 4.53
N LEU A 65 17.77 4.08 3.26
CA LEU A 65 18.09 5.11 2.29
C LEU A 65 16.87 5.99 1.96
N ALA A 66 16.02 6.25 2.94
CA ALA A 66 14.77 7.02 2.76
C ALA A 66 13.85 6.42 1.69
N PHE A 67 13.85 5.09 1.56
CA PHE A 67 13.14 4.34 0.52
C PHE A 67 13.57 4.72 -0.91
N THR A 68 14.87 4.92 -1.12
CA THR A 68 15.53 4.94 -2.42
C THR A 68 16.57 3.82 -2.46
N ASP A 69 17.31 3.65 -3.56
CA ASP A 69 18.44 2.72 -3.63
C ASP A 69 19.82 3.43 -3.60
N GLY A 70 19.80 4.78 -3.55
CA GLY A 70 21.02 5.59 -3.52
C GLY A 70 21.79 5.63 -4.86
N TYR A 71 21.31 4.98 -5.92
CA TYR A 71 21.96 4.98 -7.22
C TYR A 71 21.39 6.06 -8.14
N ARG A 72 22.17 6.44 -9.15
CA ARG A 72 21.71 7.35 -10.20
C ARG A 72 20.60 6.76 -11.05
N THR A 73 20.68 5.45 -11.29
CA THR A 73 19.70 4.64 -12.02
C THR A 73 19.60 3.30 -11.33
N SER A 74 18.38 2.86 -11.05
CA SER A 74 18.13 1.57 -10.41
C SER A 74 18.39 0.42 -11.38
N SER A 75 18.63 -0.79 -10.85
CA SER A 75 18.81 -2.01 -11.65
C SER A 75 17.53 -2.83 -11.64
N GLY A 76 17.02 -3.19 -12.82
CA GLY A 76 15.88 -4.09 -12.98
C GLY A 76 16.18 -5.55 -12.70
N ALA A 77 15.16 -6.40 -12.74
CA ALA A 77 15.30 -7.85 -12.53
C ALA A 77 16.07 -8.54 -13.66
N ASP A 78 16.11 -7.96 -14.86
CA ASP A 78 16.92 -8.42 -16.00
C ASP A 78 18.41 -8.03 -15.91
N GLY A 79 18.79 -7.28 -14.85
CA GLY A 79 20.16 -6.80 -14.63
C GLY A 79 20.51 -5.50 -15.37
N TYR A 80 19.63 -4.99 -16.22
CA TYR A 80 19.84 -3.70 -16.89
C TYR A 80 19.35 -2.54 -16.03
N ASN A 81 19.96 -1.37 -16.23
CA ASN A 81 19.56 -0.18 -15.50
C ASN A 81 18.28 0.43 -16.11
N VAL A 82 17.38 0.84 -15.24
CA VAL A 82 16.22 1.64 -15.61
C VAL A 82 16.64 3.10 -15.89
N LYS A 83 15.71 3.91 -16.42
CA LYS A 83 16.05 5.29 -16.87
C LYS A 83 16.32 6.27 -15.71
N HIS A 84 15.77 6.01 -14.56
CA HIS A 84 15.78 6.91 -13.40
C HIS A 84 16.18 6.18 -12.14
N ASN A 85 16.54 6.94 -11.10
CA ASN A 85 16.68 6.40 -9.76
C ASN A 85 15.30 6.12 -9.13
N ALA A 86 15.29 5.32 -8.09
CA ALA A 86 14.10 5.06 -7.30
C ALA A 86 13.61 6.34 -6.60
N LEU A 87 12.34 6.69 -6.80
CA LEU A 87 11.69 7.77 -6.05
C LEU A 87 11.55 7.37 -4.59
N SER A 88 11.94 8.24 -3.67
CA SER A 88 11.69 8.02 -2.25
C SER A 88 10.20 7.79 -1.99
N LEU A 89 9.86 6.80 -1.17
CA LEU A 89 8.48 6.55 -0.74
C LEU A 89 8.10 7.30 0.54
N LEU A 90 9.01 8.10 1.10
CA LEU A 90 8.69 8.93 2.28
C LEU A 90 7.50 9.82 1.98
N ASN A 91 6.51 9.78 2.86
CA ASN A 91 5.29 10.57 2.77
C ASN A 91 4.55 10.45 1.42
N VAL A 92 4.76 9.35 0.69
CA VAL A 92 4.16 9.11 -0.63
C VAL A 92 2.63 9.22 -0.61
N LYS A 93 1.99 8.88 0.51
CA LYS A 93 0.54 9.02 0.73
C LYS A 93 0.02 10.45 0.49
N TYR A 94 0.85 11.46 0.72
CA TYR A 94 0.46 12.87 0.62
C TYR A 94 0.92 13.53 -0.68
N ARG A 95 1.52 12.77 -1.59
CA ARG A 95 1.96 13.29 -2.89
C ARG A 95 0.80 13.38 -3.87
N THR A 96 0.91 14.32 -4.79
CA THR A 96 0.00 14.49 -5.93
C THR A 96 0.59 13.94 -7.23
N LYS A 97 1.87 13.59 -7.23
CA LYS A 97 2.59 12.99 -8.37
C LYS A 97 3.32 11.74 -7.91
N TYR A 98 3.15 10.66 -8.63
CA TYR A 98 3.65 9.33 -8.26
C TYR A 98 4.73 8.81 -9.20
N THR A 99 5.04 9.54 -10.28
CA THR A 99 6.10 9.22 -11.25
C THR A 99 6.99 10.43 -11.48
N TRP A 100 8.12 10.22 -12.18
CA TRP A 100 9.03 11.30 -12.58
C TRP A 100 8.39 12.30 -13.53
N ALA A 101 7.60 11.85 -14.52
CA ALA A 101 7.14 12.73 -15.59
C ALA A 101 5.70 12.48 -16.08
N ASN A 102 5.03 11.40 -15.68
CA ASN A 102 3.69 11.09 -16.18
C ASN A 102 2.60 11.67 -15.27
N PRO A 103 1.93 12.76 -15.65
CA PRO A 103 0.89 13.37 -14.84
C PRO A 103 -0.42 12.55 -14.80
N ALA A 104 -0.59 11.57 -15.68
CA ALA A 104 -1.78 10.73 -15.71
C ALA A 104 -1.80 9.68 -14.57
N VAL A 105 -0.66 9.45 -13.91
CA VAL A 105 -0.59 8.53 -12.77
C VAL A 105 -1.01 9.28 -11.50
N VAL A 106 -2.27 9.12 -11.15
CA VAL A 106 -2.93 9.87 -10.06
C VAL A 106 -3.15 9.07 -8.77
N SER A 107 -2.68 7.83 -8.72
CA SER A 107 -2.78 6.98 -7.53
C SER A 107 -1.62 6.00 -7.39
N LEU A 108 -1.37 5.53 -6.15
CA LEU A 108 -0.35 4.50 -5.90
C LEU A 108 -0.73 3.15 -6.55
N GLN A 109 -2.03 2.86 -6.65
CA GLN A 109 -2.52 1.65 -7.31
C GLN A 109 -2.19 1.64 -8.81
N MET A 110 -2.23 2.80 -9.47
CA MET A 110 -1.78 2.93 -10.86
C MET A 110 -0.26 2.85 -10.95
N GLN A 111 0.44 3.52 -10.03
CA GLN A 111 1.91 3.56 -10.03
C GLN A 111 2.52 2.16 -9.89
N ILE A 112 2.00 1.33 -9.00
CA ILE A 112 2.57 0.02 -8.73
C ILE A 112 2.51 -0.93 -9.94
N GLN A 113 1.64 -0.68 -10.91
CA GLN A 113 1.54 -1.49 -12.13
C GLN A 113 2.77 -1.33 -13.03
N PHE A 114 3.44 -0.17 -13.00
CA PHE A 114 4.63 0.06 -13.84
C PHE A 114 5.79 -0.86 -13.49
N PRO A 115 6.26 -0.94 -12.23
CA PRO A 115 7.34 -1.87 -11.89
C PRO A 115 6.98 -3.33 -12.14
N PHE A 116 5.71 -3.73 -12.08
CA PHE A 116 5.30 -5.09 -12.39
C PHE A 116 5.30 -5.39 -13.90
N PHE A 117 4.71 -4.52 -14.72
CA PHE A 117 4.30 -4.86 -16.09
C PHE A 117 5.03 -4.09 -17.19
N ASN A 118 5.89 -3.11 -16.85
CA ASN A 118 6.73 -2.46 -17.86
C ASN A 118 7.77 -3.43 -18.42
N GLU A 119 7.92 -3.45 -19.74
CA GLU A 119 8.97 -4.22 -20.44
C GLU A 119 10.22 -3.38 -20.73
N HIS A 120 10.06 -2.07 -20.86
CA HIS A 120 11.14 -1.14 -21.18
C HIS A 120 11.01 0.18 -20.40
N PRO A 121 11.70 0.34 -19.29
CA PRO A 121 12.63 -0.63 -18.65
C PRO A 121 11.89 -1.76 -17.92
N THR A 122 12.50 -2.94 -17.87
CA THR A 122 12.05 -4.05 -17.03
C THR A 122 12.46 -3.77 -15.58
N GLU A 123 11.50 -3.69 -14.68
CA GLU A 123 11.77 -3.56 -13.24
C GLU A 123 11.57 -4.91 -12.53
N LEU A 124 10.35 -5.42 -12.42
CA LEU A 124 10.04 -6.74 -11.88
C LEU A 124 9.73 -7.79 -12.96
N GLY A 125 9.27 -7.36 -14.14
CA GLY A 125 9.18 -8.19 -15.35
C GLY A 125 8.05 -9.22 -15.37
N TRP A 126 6.86 -8.88 -14.87
CA TRP A 126 5.72 -9.80 -14.83
C TRP A 126 4.91 -9.89 -16.12
N LYS A 127 5.12 -9.02 -17.09
CA LYS A 127 4.37 -9.08 -18.34
C LYS A 127 4.61 -10.41 -19.06
N GLY A 128 3.53 -11.10 -19.41
CA GLY A 128 3.56 -12.43 -20.00
C GLY A 128 3.78 -13.59 -19.00
N GLN A 129 3.82 -13.29 -17.70
CA GLN A 129 3.91 -14.28 -16.62
C GLN A 129 2.60 -14.39 -15.82
N GLU A 130 1.56 -13.68 -16.24
CA GLU A 130 0.23 -13.70 -15.61
C GLU A 130 -0.44 -15.05 -15.87
N GLN A 131 -0.43 -15.98 -14.92
CA GLN A 131 -1.12 -17.28 -14.97
C GLN A 131 -2.18 -17.38 -13.86
#